data_dac1b72df2b9c0f0aed45e0ea0eb380f
#
_entry.id   dac1b72df2b9c0f0aed45e0ea0eb380f
#
_cell.length_a   1.000
_cell.length_b   1.000
_cell.length_c   1.000
_cell.angle_alpha   90.00
_cell.angle_beta   90.00
_cell.angle_gamma   90.00
#
_symmetry.space_group_name_H-M   'P 1'
#
loop_
_entity.id
_entity.type
_entity.pdbx_description
1 polymer ?
#
loop_
_entity_poly.entity_id
_entity_poly.type
_entity_poly.pdbx_seq_one_letter_code
_entity_poly.pdbx_strand_id
1 'polypeptide(L)'
;MNYLVRLIVIIVFALCSIGTAQAHRFAPSLLELTETTPQTYNVVWKTPAQTTTNVPLLPIWPNGCKVQSDSPAVREGTALITRLTLECHLESDGLVGQVLSVDGLAENQSSAMIILSLRDGRSYQQVLNTDTPDFLVPTSPSQLHVMTQYPVLGFEHIWEGPDHLMFVFGLLLLVGAGARLLLTITAFTLGHSITLAIVTLGAVEYPAPLIEFVIALSIFLLAVELSRRPVSETLDQSVSLFRRHPWWIAGGFGLLHGMGFAGALADIGLPQNNIPLALLFFNIGIELGQVAFILGAMVIWWLVKRVISFRSEKLVLIPVYGLGVLSAMWCIERGLAL
;
A
#
# COMPACT_ATOMS: atom_id res chain seq x y z
N MET A 1 -29.88 20.52 22.71
CA MET A 1 -28.77 20.33 21.77
C MET A 1 -28.59 21.66 21.03
N ASN A 2 -27.57 22.44 21.40
CA ASN A 2 -27.40 23.81 20.97
C ASN A 2 -27.25 23.92 19.46
N TYR A 3 -27.83 24.95 18.84
CA TYR A 3 -27.72 25.27 17.41
C TYR A 3 -26.26 25.25 16.92
N LEU A 4 -25.32 25.65 17.76
CA LEU A 4 -23.88 25.61 17.48
C LEU A 4 -23.37 24.18 17.22
N VAL A 5 -23.84 23.17 17.98
CA VAL A 5 -23.42 21.76 17.80
C VAL A 5 -23.98 21.20 16.49
N ARG A 6 -25.21 21.58 16.13
CA ARG A 6 -25.79 21.17 14.83
C ARG A 6 -25.02 21.81 13.66
N LEU A 7 -24.65 23.08 13.82
CA LEU A 7 -23.87 23.80 12.80
C LEU A 7 -22.48 23.20 12.62
N ILE A 8 -21.77 22.88 13.71
CA ILE A 8 -20.46 22.22 13.67
C ILE A 8 -20.54 20.82 13.04
N VAL A 9 -21.54 20.02 13.38
CA VAL A 9 -21.75 18.69 12.78
C VAL A 9 -22.04 18.81 11.29
N ILE A 10 -22.85 19.78 10.87
CA ILE A 10 -23.15 20.04 9.45
C ILE A 10 -21.87 20.51 8.71
N ILE A 11 -21.07 21.40 9.32
CA ILE A 11 -19.81 21.88 8.73
C ILE A 11 -18.80 20.75 8.62
N VAL A 12 -18.62 19.92 9.65
CA VAL A 12 -17.73 18.75 9.61
C VAL A 12 -18.20 17.75 8.56
N PHE A 13 -19.51 17.49 8.48
CA PHE A 13 -20.07 16.60 7.45
C PHE A 13 -19.90 17.18 6.03
N ALA A 14 -20.10 18.49 5.86
CA ALA A 14 -19.88 19.19 4.60
C ALA A 14 -18.39 19.20 4.21
N LEU A 15 -17.47 19.42 5.16
CA LEU A 15 -16.02 19.36 4.92
C LEU A 15 -15.54 17.94 4.60
N CYS A 16 -16.11 16.92 5.22
CA CYS A 16 -15.85 15.52 4.85
C CYS A 16 -16.43 15.13 3.48
N SER A 17 -17.46 15.86 3.01
CA SER A 17 -18.08 15.62 1.70
C SER A 17 -17.37 16.35 0.54
N ILE A 18 -16.46 17.30 0.84
CA ILE A 18 -15.68 18.05 -0.17
C ILE A 18 -14.41 17.29 -0.58
N GLY A 19 -14.07 16.19 0.09
CA GLY A 19 -13.09 15.26 -0.41
C GLY A 19 -13.54 14.76 -1.77
N THR A 20 -13.05 15.38 -2.85
CA THR A 20 -13.09 14.76 -4.17
C THR A 20 -12.55 13.35 -3.98
N ALA A 21 -13.42 12.35 -4.14
CA ALA A 21 -13.00 10.96 -4.20
C ALA A 21 -12.08 10.78 -5.41
N GLN A 22 -10.82 11.18 -5.28
CA GLN A 22 -9.76 10.75 -6.18
C GLN A 22 -9.38 9.32 -5.79
N ALA A 23 -10.36 8.43 -5.99
CA ALA A 23 -10.17 6.98 -5.81
C ALA A 23 -9.35 6.34 -6.95
N HIS A 24 -8.74 7.14 -7.81
CA HIS A 24 -7.89 6.65 -8.89
C HIS A 24 -6.51 7.31 -8.79
N ARG A 25 -5.74 6.95 -7.77
CA ARG A 25 -4.29 6.97 -7.94
C ARG A 25 -3.97 5.84 -8.90
N PHE A 26 -3.65 6.19 -10.14
CA PHE A 26 -3.17 5.25 -11.13
C PHE A 26 -1.94 4.55 -10.55
N ALA A 27 -1.87 3.22 -10.74
CA ALA A 27 -0.68 2.47 -10.38
C ALA A 27 0.55 3.17 -11.02
N PRO A 28 1.69 3.30 -10.29
CA PRO A 28 2.89 3.89 -10.86
C PRO A 28 3.29 3.13 -12.13
N SER A 29 3.87 3.85 -13.09
CA SER A 29 4.47 3.21 -14.26
C SER A 29 5.67 2.38 -13.82
N LEU A 30 5.96 1.29 -14.54
CA LEU A 30 7.10 0.42 -14.28
C LEU A 30 8.00 0.34 -15.50
N LEU A 31 9.28 0.67 -15.31
CA LEU A 31 10.34 0.49 -16.28
C LEU A 31 11.31 -0.57 -15.77
N GLU A 32 11.20 -1.78 -16.28
CA GLU A 32 12.05 -2.89 -15.92
C GLU A 32 13.07 -3.13 -17.05
N LEU A 33 14.36 -3.13 -16.71
CA LEU A 33 15.46 -3.41 -17.62
C LEU A 33 16.25 -4.61 -17.10
N THR A 34 16.35 -5.66 -17.90
CA THR A 34 17.14 -6.85 -17.58
C THR A 34 18.24 -7.03 -18.62
N GLU A 35 19.50 -6.97 -18.20
CA GLU A 35 20.63 -7.20 -19.06
C GLU A 35 20.72 -8.67 -19.46
N THR A 36 20.58 -8.96 -20.75
CA THR A 36 20.63 -10.33 -21.31
C THR A 36 21.99 -10.68 -21.87
N THR A 37 22.59 -9.77 -22.61
CA THR A 37 23.97 -9.85 -23.09
C THR A 37 24.66 -8.52 -22.75
N PRO A 38 26.01 -8.45 -22.76
CA PRO A 38 26.70 -7.19 -22.44
C PRO A 38 26.10 -6.03 -23.23
N GLN A 39 25.66 -4.99 -22.52
CA GLN A 39 25.05 -3.77 -23.08
C GLN A 39 23.73 -3.97 -23.87
N THR A 40 23.09 -5.14 -23.78
CA THR A 40 21.79 -5.40 -24.36
C THR A 40 20.77 -5.71 -23.26
N TYR A 41 19.68 -4.98 -23.26
CA TYR A 41 18.67 -5.05 -22.21
C TYR A 41 17.31 -5.44 -22.80
N ASN A 42 16.66 -6.42 -22.19
CA ASN A 42 15.22 -6.62 -22.37
C ASN A 42 14.50 -5.61 -21.47
N VAL A 43 13.61 -4.83 -22.05
CA VAL A 43 12.89 -3.78 -21.37
C VAL A 43 11.40 -4.07 -21.39
N VAL A 44 10.77 -4.00 -20.21
CA VAL A 44 9.31 -4.01 -20.05
C VAL A 44 8.89 -2.62 -19.56
N TRP A 45 8.11 -1.93 -20.39
CA TRP A 45 7.53 -0.65 -20.04
C TRP A 45 6.02 -0.83 -19.81
N LYS A 46 5.59 -0.64 -18.57
CA LYS A 46 4.19 -0.76 -18.14
C LYS A 46 3.67 0.59 -17.70
N THR A 47 2.61 1.06 -18.33
CA THR A 47 1.96 2.34 -18.00
C THR A 47 0.48 2.14 -17.71
N PRO A 48 -0.15 3.01 -16.92
CA PRO A 48 -1.60 3.02 -16.78
C PRO A 48 -2.28 3.19 -18.15
N ALA A 49 -3.34 2.42 -18.41
CA ALA A 49 -4.13 2.56 -19.65
C ALA A 49 -4.93 3.87 -19.69
N GLN A 50 -5.09 4.53 -18.55
CA GLN A 50 -5.70 5.84 -18.42
C GLN A 50 -4.72 6.77 -17.73
N THR A 51 -4.52 7.96 -18.29
CA THR A 51 -3.67 9.02 -17.76
C THR A 51 -4.50 10.26 -17.46
N THR A 52 -4.00 11.13 -16.60
CA THR A 52 -4.70 12.38 -16.25
C THR A 52 -4.69 13.40 -17.38
N THR A 53 -3.72 13.28 -18.29
CA THR A 53 -3.55 14.15 -19.46
C THR A 53 -3.33 13.32 -20.71
N ASN A 54 -3.30 13.98 -21.88
CA ASN A 54 -2.95 13.34 -23.16
C ASN A 54 -1.44 13.30 -23.42
N VAL A 55 -0.61 13.75 -22.47
CA VAL A 55 0.85 13.68 -22.59
C VAL A 55 1.29 12.23 -22.34
N PRO A 56 1.99 11.60 -23.29
CA PRO A 56 2.44 10.24 -23.11
C PRO A 56 3.56 10.14 -22.05
N LEU A 57 3.56 9.06 -21.30
CA LEU A 57 4.68 8.69 -20.43
C LEU A 57 5.70 7.91 -21.24
N LEU A 58 6.90 8.45 -21.41
CA LEU A 58 7.94 7.86 -22.26
C LEU A 58 9.28 7.75 -21.52
N PRO A 59 9.94 6.58 -21.57
CA PRO A 59 11.30 6.45 -21.05
C PRO A 59 12.30 7.20 -21.95
N ILE A 60 13.23 7.91 -21.33
CA ILE A 60 14.33 8.61 -22.02
C ILE A 60 15.59 7.79 -21.79
N TRP A 61 16.23 7.41 -22.89
CA TRP A 61 17.41 6.59 -22.90
C TRP A 61 18.70 7.43 -22.91
N PRO A 62 19.78 6.95 -22.27
CA PRO A 62 21.09 7.60 -22.36
C PRO A 62 21.61 7.71 -23.81
N ASN A 63 22.45 8.71 -24.06
CA ASN A 63 23.12 8.82 -25.32
C ASN A 63 23.99 7.58 -25.57
N GLY A 64 23.82 6.94 -26.73
CA GLY A 64 24.50 5.69 -27.07
C GLY A 64 23.64 4.45 -26.94
N CYS A 65 22.41 4.58 -26.41
CA CYS A 65 21.41 3.51 -26.38
C CYS A 65 20.40 3.67 -27.52
N LYS A 66 20.05 2.59 -28.20
CA LYS A 66 19.05 2.55 -29.27
C LYS A 66 18.08 1.41 -29.09
N VAL A 67 16.82 1.67 -29.34
CA VAL A 67 15.79 0.63 -29.41
C VAL A 67 16.00 -0.17 -30.69
N GLN A 68 16.28 -1.47 -30.55
CA GLN A 68 16.48 -2.39 -31.68
C GLN A 68 15.17 -2.97 -32.20
N SER A 69 14.29 -3.35 -31.26
CA SER A 69 12.97 -3.89 -31.57
C SER A 69 11.99 -3.46 -30.50
N ASP A 70 10.77 -3.17 -30.89
CA ASP A 70 9.68 -2.88 -30.00
C ASP A 70 8.45 -3.71 -30.38
N SER A 71 7.66 -4.09 -29.38
CA SER A 71 6.36 -4.70 -29.60
C SER A 71 5.27 -3.63 -29.50
N PRO A 72 4.14 -3.81 -30.24
CA PRO A 72 2.96 -2.98 -29.99
C PRO A 72 2.56 -3.04 -28.52
N ALA A 73 2.07 -1.93 -27.97
CA ALA A 73 1.54 -1.89 -26.62
C ALA A 73 0.33 -2.84 -26.50
N VAL A 74 0.40 -3.77 -25.58
CA VAL A 74 -0.68 -4.73 -25.27
C VAL A 74 -1.36 -4.31 -24.00
N ARG A 75 -2.69 -4.30 -23.99
CA ARG A 75 -3.45 -3.99 -22.79
C ARG A 75 -3.60 -5.24 -21.92
N GLU A 76 -3.11 -5.16 -20.70
CA GLU A 76 -3.29 -6.18 -19.66
C GLU A 76 -3.99 -5.54 -18.44
N GLY A 77 -5.28 -5.82 -18.28
CA GLY A 77 -6.09 -5.22 -17.23
C GLY A 77 -6.18 -3.69 -17.36
N THR A 78 -5.69 -2.97 -16.36
CA THR A 78 -5.65 -1.49 -16.30
C THR A 78 -4.35 -0.90 -16.82
N ALA A 79 -3.42 -1.71 -17.34
CA ALA A 79 -2.13 -1.29 -17.83
C ALA A 79 -1.96 -1.50 -19.34
N LEU A 80 -1.06 -0.72 -19.94
CA LEU A 80 -0.48 -0.92 -21.26
C LEU A 80 0.95 -1.40 -21.09
N ILE A 81 1.31 -2.51 -21.71
CA ILE A 81 2.65 -3.11 -21.63
C ILE A 81 3.30 -3.10 -23.01
N THR A 82 4.48 -2.48 -23.08
CA THR A 82 5.35 -2.51 -24.25
C THR A 82 6.63 -3.26 -23.89
N ARG A 83 7.03 -4.20 -24.73
CA ARG A 83 8.30 -4.92 -24.59
C ARG A 83 9.23 -4.49 -25.70
N LEU A 84 10.47 -4.14 -25.35
CA LEU A 84 11.46 -3.72 -26.34
C LEU A 84 12.85 -4.25 -25.97
N THR A 85 13.73 -4.28 -26.96
CA THR A 85 15.15 -4.57 -26.78
C THR A 85 15.94 -3.28 -26.95
N LEU A 86 16.70 -2.92 -25.92
CA LEU A 86 17.57 -1.75 -25.91
C LEU A 86 19.02 -2.19 -26.05
N GLU A 87 19.72 -1.70 -27.07
CA GLU A 87 21.13 -1.91 -27.25
C GLU A 87 21.91 -0.62 -26.96
N CYS A 88 22.89 -0.72 -26.08
CA CYS A 88 23.70 0.42 -25.66
C CYS A 88 25.16 0.20 -26.09
N HIS A 89 25.77 1.22 -26.65
CA HIS A 89 27.21 1.27 -26.96
C HIS A 89 27.86 2.33 -26.09
N LEU A 90 28.14 1.96 -24.83
CA LEU A 90 28.66 2.86 -23.80
C LEU A 90 30.10 2.46 -23.46
N GLU A 91 30.98 3.45 -23.23
CA GLU A 91 32.38 3.23 -22.84
C GLU A 91 32.53 2.67 -21.42
N SER A 92 31.47 2.80 -20.60
CA SER A 92 31.43 2.35 -19.20
C SER A 92 30.82 0.97 -19.04
N ASP A 93 30.61 0.54 -17.79
CA ASP A 93 29.97 -0.72 -17.36
C ASP A 93 28.46 -0.71 -17.67
N GLY A 94 28.12 -0.64 -18.95
CA GLY A 94 26.74 -0.57 -19.44
C GLY A 94 25.99 0.69 -18.95
N LEU A 95 24.80 0.51 -18.39
CA LEU A 95 23.99 1.62 -17.86
C LEU A 95 24.47 2.18 -16.51
N VAL A 96 25.49 1.60 -15.90
CA VAL A 96 26.08 2.12 -14.66
C VAL A 96 26.76 3.47 -14.92
N GLY A 97 26.45 4.46 -14.08
CA GLY A 97 26.91 5.84 -14.26
C GLY A 97 26.11 6.65 -15.29
N GLN A 98 25.11 6.07 -15.92
CA GLN A 98 24.21 6.75 -16.85
C GLN A 98 22.93 7.24 -16.16
N VAL A 99 22.26 8.22 -16.78
CA VAL A 99 20.98 8.74 -16.30
C VAL A 99 19.85 8.07 -17.10
N LEU A 100 18.91 7.51 -16.36
CA LEU A 100 17.62 7.03 -16.88
C LEU A 100 16.53 8.00 -16.41
N SER A 101 15.61 8.37 -17.28
CA SER A 101 14.51 9.27 -16.95
C SER A 101 13.20 8.86 -17.59
N VAL A 102 12.10 9.44 -17.12
CA VAL A 102 10.78 9.27 -17.71
C VAL A 102 10.15 10.64 -17.92
N ASP A 103 9.78 10.91 -19.17
CA ASP A 103 9.07 12.13 -19.55
C ASP A 103 7.56 12.01 -19.30
N GLY A 104 6.90 13.14 -19.08
CA GLY A 104 5.45 13.22 -18.86
C GLY A 104 5.01 12.96 -17.41
N LEU A 105 5.93 12.74 -16.45
CA LEU A 105 5.56 12.50 -15.04
C LEU A 105 4.91 13.72 -14.40
N ALA A 106 5.43 14.92 -14.67
CA ALA A 106 4.91 16.17 -14.09
C ALA A 106 3.49 16.48 -14.60
N GLU A 107 3.27 16.38 -15.90
CA GLU A 107 1.98 16.65 -16.54
C GLU A 107 0.91 15.68 -16.09
N ASN A 108 1.26 14.42 -15.88
CA ASN A 108 0.33 13.40 -15.44
C ASN A 108 0.20 13.29 -13.92
N GLN A 109 0.98 14.08 -13.15
CA GLN A 109 1.07 13.96 -11.68
C GLN A 109 1.28 12.48 -11.26
N SER A 110 2.16 11.80 -11.98
CA SER A 110 2.38 10.37 -11.90
C SER A 110 3.80 10.08 -11.39
N SER A 111 4.04 8.83 -11.05
CA SER A 111 5.36 8.31 -10.70
C SER A 111 5.72 7.12 -11.58
N ALA A 112 7.01 6.83 -11.68
CA ALA A 112 7.51 5.64 -12.35
C ALA A 112 8.55 4.94 -11.49
N MET A 113 8.48 3.62 -11.44
CA MET A 113 9.51 2.79 -10.81
C MET A 113 10.45 2.31 -11.89
N ILE A 114 11.76 2.51 -11.70
CA ILE A 114 12.81 1.89 -12.51
C ILE A 114 13.37 0.69 -11.76
N ILE A 115 13.51 -0.43 -12.46
CA ILE A 115 14.22 -1.61 -11.98
C ILE A 115 15.26 -1.97 -13.04
N LEU A 116 16.52 -1.95 -12.67
CA LEU A 116 17.62 -2.35 -13.53
C LEU A 116 18.33 -3.55 -12.93
N SER A 117 18.31 -4.69 -13.61
CA SER A 117 18.99 -5.93 -13.23
C SER A 117 20.12 -6.20 -14.20
N LEU A 118 21.36 -6.24 -13.69
CA LEU A 118 22.57 -6.53 -14.46
C LEU A 118 22.92 -8.02 -14.37
N ARG A 119 23.67 -8.53 -15.37
CA ARG A 119 24.09 -9.93 -15.45
C ARG A 119 25.01 -10.38 -14.33
N ASP A 120 25.75 -9.45 -13.74
CA ASP A 120 26.66 -9.72 -12.61
C ASP A 120 25.93 -9.82 -11.27
N GLY A 121 24.57 -9.73 -11.25
CA GLY A 121 23.74 -9.80 -10.08
C GLY A 121 23.51 -8.47 -9.38
N ARG A 122 24.10 -7.37 -9.85
CA ARG A 122 23.75 -6.03 -9.36
C ARG A 122 22.31 -5.71 -9.78
N SER A 123 21.52 -5.17 -8.84
CA SER A 123 20.19 -4.68 -9.12
C SER A 123 20.01 -3.31 -8.52
N TYR A 124 19.35 -2.44 -9.25
CA TYR A 124 19.09 -1.06 -8.88
C TYR A 124 17.61 -0.80 -8.99
N GLN A 125 17.10 0.02 -8.08
CA GLN A 125 15.69 0.39 -8.05
C GLN A 125 15.55 1.83 -7.61
N GLN A 126 14.68 2.58 -8.29
CA GLN A 126 14.42 3.98 -8.00
C GLN A 126 12.98 4.34 -8.37
N VAL A 127 12.31 5.08 -7.50
CA VAL A 127 11.05 5.75 -7.82
C VAL A 127 11.37 7.13 -8.39
N LEU A 128 10.84 7.40 -9.58
CA LEU A 128 10.84 8.72 -10.19
C LEU A 128 9.48 9.38 -9.95
N ASN A 129 9.51 10.66 -9.71
CA ASN A 129 8.31 11.49 -9.55
C ASN A 129 8.56 12.89 -10.15
N THR A 130 7.60 13.78 -9.98
CA THR A 130 7.68 15.17 -10.49
C THR A 130 8.92 15.91 -10.00
N ASP A 131 9.37 15.66 -8.77
CA ASP A 131 10.50 16.36 -8.15
C ASP A 131 11.85 15.72 -8.50
N THR A 132 11.85 14.42 -8.79
CA THR A 132 13.03 13.63 -9.13
C THR A 132 12.77 12.78 -10.37
N PRO A 133 12.71 13.38 -11.57
CA PRO A 133 12.38 12.66 -12.81
C PRO A 133 13.55 11.82 -13.35
N ASP A 134 14.75 11.99 -12.78
CA ASP A 134 16.00 11.42 -13.27
C ASP A 134 16.60 10.45 -12.27
N PHE A 135 17.15 9.35 -12.76
CA PHE A 135 17.89 8.36 -11.99
C PHE A 135 19.30 8.18 -12.53
N LEU A 136 20.30 8.68 -11.82
CA LEU A 136 21.71 8.35 -12.07
C LEU A 136 22.00 6.97 -11.48
N VAL A 137 22.27 5.98 -12.33
CA VAL A 137 22.59 4.61 -11.90
C VAL A 137 23.92 4.59 -11.14
N PRO A 138 23.93 4.29 -9.83
CA PRO A 138 25.16 4.36 -9.04
C PRO A 138 26.12 3.22 -9.37
N THR A 139 27.43 3.43 -9.16
CA THR A 139 28.47 2.42 -9.41
C THR A 139 28.38 1.21 -8.49
N SER A 140 27.71 1.34 -7.34
CA SER A 140 27.43 0.25 -6.40
C SER A 140 26.02 0.37 -5.85
N PRO A 141 25.26 -0.76 -5.74
CA PRO A 141 23.94 -0.76 -5.10
C PRO A 141 24.08 -0.35 -3.64
N SER A 142 23.38 0.71 -3.25
CA SER A 142 23.44 1.19 -1.87
C SER A 142 22.39 0.49 -1.01
N GLN A 143 22.83 -0.35 -0.05
CA GLN A 143 21.94 -0.90 0.97
C GLN A 143 21.25 0.22 1.77
N LEU A 144 21.94 1.36 1.96
CA LEU A 144 21.38 2.53 2.63
C LEU A 144 20.14 3.05 1.90
N HIS A 145 20.10 2.98 0.58
CA HIS A 145 18.96 3.38 -0.22
C HIS A 145 17.74 2.49 0.05
N VAL A 146 17.92 1.17 0.10
CA VAL A 146 16.89 0.23 0.51
C VAL A 146 16.38 0.56 1.92
N MET A 147 17.29 0.78 2.87
CA MET A 147 16.95 1.10 4.27
C MET A 147 16.21 2.41 4.46
N THR A 148 16.30 3.34 3.53
CA THR A 148 15.60 4.65 3.60
C THR A 148 14.32 4.70 2.80
N GLN A 149 14.25 4.07 1.63
CA GLN A 149 13.07 4.11 0.75
C GLN A 149 11.97 3.13 1.17
N TYR A 150 12.33 1.91 1.55
CA TYR A 150 11.30 0.90 1.85
C TYR A 150 10.44 1.22 3.09
N PRO A 151 10.96 1.87 4.16
CA PRO A 151 10.09 2.34 5.25
C PRO A 151 9.08 3.39 4.79
N VAL A 152 9.45 4.27 3.85
CA VAL A 152 8.53 5.26 3.30
C VAL A 152 7.42 4.58 2.51
N LEU A 153 7.79 3.63 1.62
CA LEU A 153 6.81 2.84 0.87
C LEU A 153 5.86 2.05 1.78
N GLY A 154 6.38 1.46 2.86
CA GLY A 154 5.55 0.74 3.84
C GLY A 154 4.61 1.67 4.62
N PHE A 155 5.08 2.87 4.97
CA PHE A 155 4.27 3.90 5.60
C PHE A 155 3.14 4.37 4.66
N GLU A 156 3.47 4.71 3.42
CA GLU A 156 2.51 5.13 2.40
C GLU A 156 1.49 4.04 2.12
N HIS A 157 1.90 2.77 2.03
CA HIS A 157 1.01 1.63 1.84
C HIS A 157 -0.13 1.59 2.88
N ILE A 158 0.18 1.81 4.15
CA ILE A 158 -0.84 1.86 5.22
C ILE A 158 -1.77 3.07 5.05
N TRP A 159 -1.23 4.24 4.72
CA TRP A 159 -2.01 5.46 4.61
C TRP A 159 -2.84 5.52 3.33
N GLU A 160 -2.43 4.86 2.28
CA GLU A 160 -3.16 4.75 1.01
C GLU A 160 -4.16 3.58 1.01
N GLY A 161 -3.99 2.60 1.91
CA GLY A 161 -4.88 1.45 2.07
C GLY A 161 -6.01 1.71 3.07
N PRO A 162 -7.22 2.13 2.62
CA PRO A 162 -8.35 2.37 3.52
C PRO A 162 -8.74 1.13 4.33
N ASP A 163 -8.55 -0.06 3.78
CA ASP A 163 -8.79 -1.36 4.45
C ASP A 163 -7.90 -1.51 5.69
N HIS A 164 -6.62 -1.18 5.56
CA HIS A 164 -5.65 -1.23 6.65
C HIS A 164 -6.00 -0.22 7.74
N LEU A 165 -6.30 1.03 7.35
CA LEU A 165 -6.67 2.08 8.30
C LEU A 165 -7.96 1.73 9.05
N MET A 166 -8.97 1.19 8.36
CA MET A 166 -10.23 0.76 8.97
C MET A 166 -10.03 -0.43 9.90
N PHE A 167 -9.17 -1.39 9.51
CA PHE A 167 -8.86 -2.53 10.36
C PHE A 167 -8.13 -2.09 11.64
N VAL A 168 -7.08 -1.26 11.51
CA VAL A 168 -6.33 -0.70 12.66
C VAL A 168 -7.23 0.15 13.57
N PHE A 169 -8.14 0.93 12.98
CA PHE A 169 -9.13 1.68 13.74
C PHE A 169 -10.08 0.76 14.51
N GLY A 170 -10.55 -0.31 13.89
CA GLY A 170 -11.35 -1.33 14.57
C GLY A 170 -10.61 -2.01 15.73
N LEU A 171 -9.31 -2.31 15.56
CA LEU A 171 -8.48 -2.85 16.63
C LEU A 171 -8.30 -1.83 17.78
N LEU A 172 -8.13 -0.55 17.47
CA LEU A 172 -8.07 0.52 18.47
C LEU A 172 -9.37 0.58 19.30
N LEU A 173 -10.53 0.44 18.65
CA LEU A 173 -11.82 0.42 19.33
C LEU A 173 -12.04 -0.87 20.16
N LEU A 174 -11.51 -2.00 19.70
CA LEU A 174 -11.66 -3.30 20.37
C LEU A 174 -10.79 -3.43 21.61
N VAL A 175 -9.52 -3.06 21.50
CA VAL A 175 -8.46 -3.30 22.49
C VAL A 175 -8.26 -2.11 23.39
N GLY A 176 -8.55 -0.91 22.89
CA GLY A 176 -8.18 0.36 23.53
C GLY A 176 -6.68 0.68 23.36
N ALA A 177 -6.28 1.88 23.77
CA ALA A 177 -4.88 2.32 23.69
C ALA A 177 -4.01 1.65 24.75
N GLY A 178 -2.76 1.31 24.41
CA GLY A 178 -1.77 0.77 25.33
C GLY A 178 -0.93 -0.37 24.76
N ALA A 179 -0.11 -0.98 25.59
CA ALA A 179 0.83 -2.04 25.17
C ALA A 179 0.13 -3.25 24.51
N ARG A 180 -1.11 -3.56 24.93
CA ARG A 180 -1.90 -4.64 24.34
C ARG A 180 -2.26 -4.34 22.88
N LEU A 181 -2.56 -3.08 22.55
CA LEU A 181 -2.81 -2.66 21.18
C LEU A 181 -1.52 -2.76 20.34
N LEU A 182 -0.39 -2.30 20.87
CA LEU A 182 0.91 -2.43 20.19
C LEU A 182 1.21 -3.90 19.87
N LEU A 183 1.09 -4.79 20.85
CA LEU A 183 1.27 -6.22 20.61
C LEU A 183 0.32 -6.75 19.51
N THR A 184 -0.90 -6.23 19.46
CA THR A 184 -1.92 -6.68 18.48
C THR A 184 -1.57 -6.20 17.07
N ILE A 185 -1.11 -4.95 16.89
CA ILE A 185 -0.70 -4.45 15.57
C ILE A 185 0.62 -5.10 15.12
N THR A 186 1.58 -5.32 16.02
CA THR A 186 2.81 -6.07 15.69
C THR A 186 2.49 -7.50 15.25
N ALA A 187 1.55 -8.18 15.90
CA ALA A 187 1.11 -9.52 15.47
C ALA A 187 0.46 -9.48 14.07
N PHE A 188 -0.32 -8.45 13.76
CA PHE A 188 -0.86 -8.23 12.42
C PHE A 188 0.26 -8.02 11.40
N THR A 189 1.22 -7.14 11.69
CA THR A 189 2.36 -6.85 10.80
C THR A 189 3.22 -8.09 10.57
N LEU A 190 3.44 -8.93 11.59
CA LEU A 190 4.15 -10.20 11.44
C LEU A 190 3.41 -11.17 10.53
N GLY A 191 2.10 -11.34 10.71
CA GLY A 191 1.28 -12.16 9.81
C GLY A 191 1.34 -11.64 8.37
N HIS A 192 1.17 -10.34 8.19
CA HIS A 192 1.28 -9.65 6.90
C HIS A 192 2.64 -9.91 6.25
N SER A 193 3.72 -9.75 6.99
CA SER A 193 5.10 -9.96 6.51
C SER A 193 5.34 -11.39 6.00
N ILE A 194 4.80 -12.39 6.71
CA ILE A 194 4.98 -13.81 6.35
C ILE A 194 4.37 -14.08 4.97
N THR A 195 3.10 -13.73 4.78
CA THR A 195 2.42 -14.01 3.50
C THR A 195 2.92 -13.11 2.37
N LEU A 196 3.24 -11.85 2.66
CA LEU A 196 3.88 -10.96 1.72
C LEU A 196 5.20 -11.58 1.21
N ALA A 197 6.06 -12.08 2.09
CA ALA A 197 7.31 -12.73 1.70
C ALA A 197 7.05 -14.01 0.87
N ILE A 198 6.13 -14.88 1.29
CA ILE A 198 5.81 -16.14 0.59
C ILE A 198 5.34 -15.88 -0.84
N VAL A 199 4.42 -14.92 -1.02
CA VAL A 199 3.86 -14.60 -2.33
C VAL A 199 4.88 -13.86 -3.21
N THR A 200 5.60 -12.91 -2.64
CA THR A 200 6.64 -12.16 -3.38
C THR A 200 7.77 -13.06 -3.89
N LEU A 201 8.10 -14.13 -3.15
CA LEU A 201 9.07 -15.13 -3.60
C LEU A 201 8.47 -16.13 -4.60
N GLY A 202 7.23 -15.95 -5.03
CA GLY A 202 6.57 -16.81 -6.03
C GLY A 202 6.19 -18.20 -5.52
N ALA A 203 6.17 -18.41 -4.19
CA ALA A 203 5.89 -19.74 -3.62
C ALA A 203 4.40 -20.10 -3.66
N VAL A 204 3.50 -19.12 -3.79
CA VAL A 204 2.04 -19.34 -3.81
C VAL A 204 1.39 -18.39 -4.82
N GLU A 205 0.56 -18.95 -5.70
CA GLU A 205 -0.37 -18.20 -6.54
C GLU A 205 -1.73 -18.14 -5.85
N TYR A 206 -2.41 -17.00 -5.96
CA TYR A 206 -3.71 -16.79 -5.31
C TYR A 206 -4.64 -15.95 -6.19
N PRO A 207 -5.96 -16.19 -6.13
CA PRO A 207 -6.94 -15.36 -6.82
C PRO A 207 -7.13 -14.03 -6.08
N ALA A 208 -6.56 -12.95 -6.62
CA ALA A 208 -6.61 -11.62 -6.01
C ALA A 208 -8.03 -11.16 -5.61
N PRO A 209 -9.09 -11.33 -6.46
CA PRO A 209 -10.44 -10.91 -6.09
C PRO A 209 -10.96 -11.61 -4.83
N LEU A 210 -10.65 -12.90 -4.65
CA LEU A 210 -11.06 -13.65 -3.45
C LEU A 210 -10.38 -13.09 -2.20
N ILE A 211 -9.09 -12.77 -2.28
CA ILE A 211 -8.34 -12.21 -1.15
C ILE A 211 -8.89 -10.84 -0.78
N GLU A 212 -9.16 -9.98 -1.75
CA GLU A 212 -9.77 -8.67 -1.50
C GLU A 212 -11.15 -8.79 -0.81
N PHE A 213 -11.99 -9.73 -1.25
CA PHE A 213 -13.25 -10.01 -0.58
C PHE A 213 -13.05 -10.45 0.88
N VAL A 214 -12.11 -11.37 1.13
CA VAL A 214 -11.83 -11.88 2.48
C VAL A 214 -11.23 -10.79 3.38
N ILE A 215 -10.44 -9.86 2.83
CA ILE A 215 -9.96 -8.67 3.54
C ILE A 215 -11.14 -7.82 3.99
N ALA A 216 -12.07 -7.48 3.10
CA ALA A 216 -13.28 -6.73 3.45
C ALA A 216 -14.12 -7.45 4.52
N LEU A 217 -14.26 -8.78 4.39
CA LEU A 217 -14.97 -9.62 5.34
C LEU A 217 -14.31 -9.60 6.74
N SER A 218 -12.97 -9.55 6.81
CA SER A 218 -12.24 -9.46 8.08
C SER A 218 -12.58 -8.19 8.86
N ILE A 219 -12.71 -7.04 8.16
CA ILE A 219 -13.10 -5.75 8.73
C ILE A 219 -14.56 -5.80 9.17
N PHE A 220 -15.44 -6.41 8.36
CA PHE A 220 -16.85 -6.58 8.70
C PHE A 220 -17.04 -7.45 9.95
N LEU A 221 -16.33 -8.57 10.08
CA LEU A 221 -16.36 -9.41 11.26
C LEU A 221 -15.90 -8.66 12.52
N LEU A 222 -14.88 -7.81 12.38
CA LEU A 222 -14.41 -6.95 13.46
C LEU A 222 -15.49 -5.92 13.87
N ALA A 223 -16.19 -5.33 12.90
CA ALA A 223 -17.30 -4.40 13.17
C ALA A 223 -18.48 -5.10 13.87
N VAL A 224 -18.82 -6.32 13.45
CA VAL A 224 -19.84 -7.15 14.11
C VAL A 224 -19.44 -7.44 15.56
N GLU A 225 -18.19 -7.80 15.82
CA GLU A 225 -17.71 -8.03 17.18
C GLU A 225 -17.79 -6.77 18.04
N LEU A 226 -17.43 -5.61 17.48
CA LEU A 226 -17.52 -4.32 18.17
C LEU A 226 -18.97 -3.91 18.48
N SER A 227 -19.94 -4.30 17.64
CA SER A 227 -21.37 -4.00 17.85
C SER A 227 -21.98 -4.83 18.99
N ARG A 228 -21.38 -5.97 19.33
CA ARG A 228 -21.83 -6.81 20.44
C ARG A 228 -21.49 -6.12 21.75
N ARG A 229 -22.50 -5.78 22.55
CA ARG A 229 -22.29 -5.25 23.89
C ARG A 229 -21.56 -6.29 24.73
N PRO A 230 -20.56 -5.90 25.55
CA PRO A 230 -20.08 -6.79 26.58
C PRO A 230 -21.30 -7.14 27.45
N VAL A 231 -21.68 -8.40 27.45
CA VAL A 231 -22.75 -8.88 28.33
C VAL A 231 -22.30 -8.63 29.76
N SER A 232 -23.15 -7.94 30.53
CA SER A 232 -22.99 -7.68 31.96
C SER A 232 -22.33 -8.87 32.67
N GLU A 233 -21.45 -8.59 33.61
CA GLU A 233 -20.58 -9.49 34.42
C GLU A 233 -21.29 -10.64 35.16
N THR A 234 -22.25 -11.29 34.54
CA THR A 234 -22.77 -12.57 35.04
C THR A 234 -21.80 -13.67 34.64
N LEU A 235 -21.28 -14.33 35.60
CA LEU A 235 -20.13 -15.25 35.70
C LEU A 235 -20.03 -16.44 34.72
N ASP A 236 -20.79 -16.51 33.60
CA ASP A 236 -20.85 -17.72 32.79
C ASP A 236 -21.01 -17.54 31.27
N GLN A 237 -20.62 -16.38 30.70
CA GLN A 237 -20.59 -16.25 29.25
C GLN A 237 -19.16 -16.05 28.74
N SER A 238 -18.72 -16.99 27.91
CA SER A 238 -17.40 -17.01 27.28
C SER A 238 -17.09 -15.69 26.56
N VAL A 239 -16.13 -14.95 27.07
CA VAL A 239 -15.56 -13.77 26.38
C VAL A 239 -15.11 -14.21 24.98
N SER A 240 -15.54 -13.49 23.94
CA SER A 240 -15.20 -13.78 22.55
C SER A 240 -13.67 -13.88 22.37
N LEU A 241 -13.22 -14.75 21.45
CA LEU A 241 -11.81 -14.91 21.11
C LEU A 241 -11.16 -13.58 20.68
N PHE A 242 -11.91 -12.70 19.99
CA PHE A 242 -11.45 -11.35 19.59
C PHE A 242 -11.06 -10.51 20.80
N ARG A 243 -11.79 -10.60 21.89
CA ARG A 243 -11.51 -9.84 23.12
C ARG A 243 -10.50 -10.53 24.03
N ARG A 244 -10.48 -11.87 24.03
CA ARG A 244 -9.59 -12.65 24.88
C ARG A 244 -8.16 -12.64 24.35
N HIS A 245 -7.97 -12.87 23.04
CA HIS A 245 -6.69 -13.00 22.37
C HIS A 245 -6.63 -12.20 21.08
N PRO A 246 -6.73 -10.85 21.12
CA PRO A 246 -6.80 -10.03 19.91
C PRO A 246 -5.59 -10.18 18.99
N TRP A 247 -4.40 -10.46 19.55
CA TRP A 247 -3.18 -10.65 18.76
C TRP A 247 -3.21 -11.91 17.88
N TRP A 248 -3.84 -13.01 18.31
CA TRP A 248 -4.00 -14.19 17.47
C TRP A 248 -4.91 -13.92 16.27
N ILE A 249 -6.00 -13.24 16.53
CA ILE A 249 -6.97 -12.87 15.49
C ILE A 249 -6.33 -11.85 14.51
N ALA A 250 -5.64 -10.84 15.06
CA ALA A 250 -4.96 -9.84 14.23
C ALA A 250 -3.84 -10.47 13.39
N GLY A 251 -3.05 -11.39 13.94
CA GLY A 251 -2.04 -12.14 13.19
C GLY A 251 -2.64 -12.96 12.06
N GLY A 252 -3.75 -13.67 12.31
CA GLY A 252 -4.49 -14.40 11.29
C GLY A 252 -5.03 -13.51 10.16
N PHE A 253 -5.59 -12.35 10.50
CA PHE A 253 -6.02 -11.37 9.50
C PHE A 253 -4.83 -10.71 8.80
N GLY A 254 -3.71 -10.51 9.48
CA GLY A 254 -2.46 -10.07 8.87
C GLY A 254 -2.00 -10.98 7.74
N LEU A 255 -2.07 -12.31 7.93
CA LEU A 255 -1.77 -13.29 6.87
C LEU A 255 -2.64 -13.06 5.62
N LEU A 256 -3.91 -12.73 5.77
CA LEU A 256 -4.81 -12.46 4.64
C LEU A 256 -4.46 -11.14 3.95
N HIS A 257 -4.22 -10.07 4.72
CA HIS A 257 -3.90 -8.76 4.19
C HIS A 257 -2.56 -8.73 3.45
N GLY A 258 -1.55 -9.50 3.91
CA GLY A 258 -0.24 -9.59 3.24
C GLY A 258 -0.33 -10.23 1.86
N MET A 259 -1.27 -11.15 1.64
CA MET A 259 -1.52 -11.72 0.31
C MET A 259 -2.08 -10.66 -0.66
N GLY A 260 -2.97 -9.78 -0.20
CA GLY A 260 -3.62 -8.78 -1.05
C GLY A 260 -2.68 -7.73 -1.62
N PHE A 261 -1.55 -7.47 -0.98
CA PHE A 261 -0.56 -6.48 -1.43
C PHE A 261 0.60 -7.07 -2.23
N ALA A 262 0.80 -8.38 -2.16
CA ALA A 262 1.96 -9.01 -2.79
C ALA A 262 1.99 -8.81 -4.32
N GLY A 263 0.82 -8.74 -4.98
CA GLY A 263 0.73 -8.41 -6.40
C GLY A 263 1.22 -6.99 -6.70
N ALA A 264 0.78 -6.00 -5.92
CA ALA A 264 1.22 -4.61 -6.08
C ALA A 264 2.73 -4.47 -5.78
N LEU A 265 3.25 -5.18 -4.78
CA LEU A 265 4.68 -5.16 -4.49
C LEU A 265 5.52 -5.87 -5.57
N ALA A 266 4.99 -6.92 -6.20
CA ALA A 266 5.63 -7.54 -7.37
C ALA A 266 5.63 -6.58 -8.57
N ASP A 267 4.57 -5.79 -8.75
CA ASP A 267 4.51 -4.74 -9.79
C ASP A 267 5.46 -3.57 -9.50
N ILE A 268 5.68 -3.23 -8.24
CA ILE A 268 6.67 -2.23 -7.79
C ILE A 268 8.09 -2.75 -7.99
N GLY A 269 8.30 -4.08 -7.94
CA GLY A 269 9.59 -4.77 -8.03
C GLY A 269 10.36 -4.76 -6.71
N LEU A 270 11.13 -5.81 -6.51
CA LEU A 270 12.01 -5.95 -5.36
C LEU A 270 13.45 -6.19 -5.82
N PRO A 271 14.45 -5.57 -5.16
CA PRO A 271 15.84 -5.81 -5.49
C PRO A 271 16.18 -7.27 -5.20
N GLN A 272 16.38 -8.07 -6.26
CA GLN A 272 16.58 -9.53 -6.18
C GLN A 272 17.64 -9.93 -5.14
N ASN A 273 18.72 -9.14 -5.01
CA ASN A 273 19.81 -9.42 -4.08
C ASN A 273 19.54 -8.96 -2.64
N ASN A 274 18.49 -8.17 -2.39
CA ASN A 274 18.20 -7.55 -1.09
C ASN A 274 16.75 -7.72 -0.65
N ILE A 275 16.01 -8.71 -1.19
CA ILE A 275 14.60 -8.95 -0.86
C ILE A 275 14.35 -9.01 0.66
N PRO A 276 15.12 -9.77 1.49
CA PRO A 276 14.86 -9.83 2.91
C PRO A 276 15.01 -8.47 3.61
N LEU A 277 16.01 -7.67 3.18
CA LEU A 277 16.24 -6.34 3.73
C LEU A 277 15.11 -5.37 3.34
N ALA A 278 14.70 -5.39 2.08
CA ALA A 278 13.61 -4.58 1.57
C ALA A 278 12.28 -4.89 2.30
N LEU A 279 11.94 -6.17 2.44
CA LEU A 279 10.74 -6.60 3.18
C LEU A 279 10.80 -6.22 4.66
N LEU A 280 11.96 -6.35 5.31
CA LEU A 280 12.14 -5.92 6.70
C LEU A 280 11.84 -4.44 6.87
N PHE A 281 12.48 -3.58 6.07
CA PHE A 281 12.33 -2.14 6.16
C PHE A 281 10.93 -1.67 5.72
N PHE A 282 10.32 -2.31 4.74
CA PHE A 282 8.94 -2.09 4.35
C PHE A 282 7.98 -2.35 5.54
N ASN A 283 8.15 -3.47 6.24
CA ASN A 283 7.31 -3.82 7.39
C ASN A 283 7.55 -2.89 8.61
N ILE A 284 8.77 -2.38 8.80
CA ILE A 284 9.02 -1.31 9.78
C ILE A 284 8.20 -0.07 9.40
N GLY A 285 8.15 0.29 8.12
CA GLY A 285 7.34 1.39 7.62
C GLY A 285 5.84 1.19 7.87
N ILE A 286 5.32 -0.01 7.63
CA ILE A 286 3.94 -0.40 7.97
C ILE A 286 3.66 -0.12 9.45
N GLU A 287 4.50 -0.62 10.36
CA GLU A 287 4.28 -0.49 11.79
C GLU A 287 4.33 0.97 12.25
N LEU A 288 5.26 1.76 11.70
CA LEU A 288 5.33 3.20 11.93
C LEU A 288 4.07 3.93 11.43
N GLY A 289 3.55 3.56 10.26
CA GLY A 289 2.32 4.10 9.71
C GLY A 289 1.10 3.81 10.58
N GLN A 290 0.98 2.59 11.09
CA GLN A 290 -0.08 2.17 12.01
C GLN A 290 -0.01 2.94 13.33
N VAL A 291 1.17 3.08 13.93
CA VAL A 291 1.37 3.83 15.16
C VAL A 291 1.02 5.32 14.95
N ALA A 292 1.47 5.92 13.85
CA ALA A 292 1.16 7.30 13.51
C ALA A 292 -0.35 7.52 13.35
N PHE A 293 -1.06 6.60 12.68
CA PHE A 293 -2.52 6.64 12.55
C PHE A 293 -3.23 6.54 13.91
N ILE A 294 -2.82 5.61 14.77
CA ILE A 294 -3.38 5.45 16.12
C ILE A 294 -3.20 6.72 16.94
N LEU A 295 -2.00 7.31 16.93
CA LEU A 295 -1.73 8.56 17.62
C LEU A 295 -2.59 9.71 17.09
N GLY A 296 -2.73 9.83 15.77
CA GLY A 296 -3.63 10.79 15.13
C GLY A 296 -5.08 10.61 15.57
N ALA A 297 -5.59 9.38 15.54
CA ALA A 297 -6.94 9.06 15.97
C ALA A 297 -7.18 9.37 17.47
N MET A 298 -6.19 9.11 18.32
CA MET A 298 -6.25 9.45 19.75
C MET A 298 -6.27 10.96 19.98
N VAL A 299 -5.48 11.73 19.23
CA VAL A 299 -5.49 13.19 19.31
C VAL A 299 -6.83 13.74 18.86
N ILE A 300 -7.36 13.26 17.74
CA ILE A 300 -8.70 13.65 17.26
C ILE A 300 -9.76 13.34 18.32
N TRP A 301 -9.73 12.14 18.89
CA TRP A 301 -10.66 11.75 19.94
C TRP A 301 -10.55 12.63 21.18
N TRP A 302 -9.34 12.99 21.59
CA TRP A 302 -9.11 13.89 22.72
C TRP A 302 -9.67 15.31 22.44
N LEU A 303 -9.45 15.85 21.23
CA LEU A 303 -10.00 17.15 20.82
C LEU A 303 -11.53 17.12 20.81
N VAL A 304 -12.13 16.08 20.23
CA VAL A 304 -13.59 15.89 20.20
C VAL A 304 -14.18 15.88 21.60
N LYS A 305 -13.56 15.17 22.54
CA LYS A 305 -13.99 15.15 23.94
C LYS A 305 -13.92 16.51 24.64
N ARG A 306 -13.00 17.37 24.23
CA ARG A 306 -12.88 18.74 24.80
C ARG A 306 -14.01 19.65 24.32
N VAL A 307 -14.46 19.49 23.06
CA VAL A 307 -15.46 20.35 22.44
C VAL A 307 -16.87 19.86 22.70
N ILE A 308 -17.07 18.54 22.73
CA ILE A 308 -18.38 17.90 22.84
C ILE A 308 -18.46 17.15 24.17
N SER A 309 -19.33 17.62 25.07
CA SER A 309 -19.67 16.87 26.29
C SER A 309 -20.52 15.66 25.92
N PHE A 310 -19.88 14.50 25.77
CA PHE A 310 -20.57 13.24 25.50
C PHE A 310 -21.31 12.76 26.74
N ARG A 311 -22.62 12.99 26.73
CA ARG A 311 -23.54 12.50 27.80
C ARG A 311 -24.18 11.14 27.46
N SER A 312 -23.91 10.60 26.27
CA SER A 312 -24.55 9.38 25.78
C SER A 312 -23.52 8.37 25.30
N GLU A 313 -23.51 7.19 25.91
CA GLU A 313 -22.72 6.02 25.48
C GLU A 313 -23.05 5.57 24.03
N LYS A 314 -24.21 5.95 23.51
CA LYS A 314 -24.65 5.63 22.14
C LYS A 314 -23.80 6.29 21.04
N LEU A 315 -23.12 7.42 21.36
CA LEU A 315 -22.27 8.12 20.39
C LEU A 315 -20.98 7.36 20.05
N VAL A 316 -20.54 6.49 20.95
CA VAL A 316 -19.38 5.61 20.72
C VAL A 316 -19.69 4.55 19.63
N LEU A 317 -20.96 4.25 19.39
CA LEU A 317 -21.39 3.30 18.36
C LEU A 317 -21.35 3.88 16.94
N ILE A 318 -21.31 5.20 16.77
CA ILE A 318 -21.27 5.84 15.43
C ILE A 318 -20.09 5.33 14.60
N PRO A 319 -18.83 5.38 15.10
CA PRO A 319 -17.69 4.85 14.34
C PRO A 319 -17.79 3.34 14.08
N VAL A 320 -18.38 2.57 15.00
CA VAL A 320 -18.59 1.12 14.81
C VAL A 320 -19.56 0.84 13.67
N TYR A 321 -20.69 1.57 13.61
CA TYR A 321 -21.63 1.44 12.48
C TYR A 321 -21.02 1.95 11.17
N GLY A 322 -20.23 3.04 11.20
CA GLY A 322 -19.51 3.52 10.03
C GLY A 322 -18.57 2.44 9.47
N LEU A 323 -17.79 1.80 10.34
CA LEU A 323 -16.91 0.69 9.99
C LEU A 323 -17.71 -0.47 9.38
N GLY A 324 -18.85 -0.85 10.00
CA GLY A 324 -19.70 -1.94 9.53
C GLY A 324 -20.34 -1.68 8.18
N VAL A 325 -20.86 -0.47 7.94
CA VAL A 325 -21.49 -0.09 6.67
C VAL A 325 -20.47 -0.08 5.53
N LEU A 326 -19.31 0.54 5.73
CA LEU A 326 -18.27 0.61 4.69
C LEU A 326 -17.72 -0.77 4.36
N SER A 327 -17.41 -1.58 5.35
CA SER A 327 -16.91 -2.94 5.11
C SER A 327 -17.96 -3.87 4.49
N ALA A 328 -19.25 -3.73 4.84
CA ALA A 328 -20.34 -4.45 4.19
C ALA A 328 -20.48 -4.07 2.71
N MET A 329 -20.37 -2.76 2.39
CA MET A 329 -20.38 -2.26 1.00
C MET A 329 -19.24 -2.90 0.21
N TRP A 330 -18.02 -2.91 0.74
CA TRP A 330 -16.87 -3.54 0.08
C TRP A 330 -17.02 -5.07 -0.06
N CYS A 331 -17.64 -5.75 0.92
CA CYS A 331 -17.93 -7.17 0.78
C CYS A 331 -18.88 -7.45 -0.39
N ILE A 332 -19.89 -6.60 -0.59
CA ILE A 332 -20.83 -6.73 -1.71
C ILE A 332 -20.11 -6.42 -3.04
N GLU A 333 -19.38 -5.32 -3.12
CA GLU A 333 -18.67 -4.87 -4.31
C GLU A 333 -17.65 -5.92 -4.78
N ARG A 334 -16.79 -6.38 -3.88
CA ARG A 334 -15.75 -7.38 -4.18
C ARG A 334 -16.33 -8.79 -4.37
N GLY A 335 -17.43 -9.11 -3.66
CA GLY A 335 -18.14 -10.38 -3.83
C GLY A 335 -18.85 -10.51 -5.18
N LEU A 336 -19.31 -9.40 -5.78
CA LEU A 336 -19.88 -9.39 -7.14
C LEU A 336 -18.81 -9.48 -8.24
N ALA A 337 -17.54 -9.27 -7.90
CA ALA A 337 -16.40 -9.37 -8.82
C ALA A 337 -15.75 -10.77 -8.83
N LEU A 338 -16.21 -11.69 -7.96
CA LEU A 338 -15.79 -13.10 -7.93
C LEU A 338 -16.44 -13.91 -9.06
#